data_4d4603d71ead0cee7fd1ec899502f6e2
#
_entry.id   4d4603d71ead0cee7fd1ec899502f6e2
#
_cell.length_a   1.000
_cell.length_b   1.000
_cell.length_c   1.000
_cell.angle_alpha   90.00
_cell.angle_beta   90.00
_cell.angle_gamma   90.00
#
_symmetry.space_group_name_H-M   'P 1'
#
loop_
_entity.id
_entity.type
_entity.pdbx_description
1 polymer ?
#
loop_
_entity_poly.entity_id
_entity_poly.type
_entity_poly.pdbx_seq_one_letter_code
_entity_poly.pdbx_strand_id
1 'polypeptide(L)'
;MKARLSTKMVGESLEIHCETEFNRIRATAFPKAYFEKDNDTRTGSKGDYIFRDSDEADTEIVSIMFEMKNENDETATKKKNEDFLKELDKDRIEKQCEYAVLVSLLEPDSELYNSGIVDVSHRYKKMYIIRPQFFIPMITLLRNAAQNSLKYKTELAIVKA
;
A
#
# COMPACT_ATOMS: atom_id res chain seq x y z
N MET A 1 13.05 -2.36 20.31
CA MET A 1 14.10 -2.02 19.30
C MET A 1 13.53 -1.06 18.28
N LYS A 2 14.23 0.00 18.01
CA LYS A 2 13.78 0.96 16.99
C LYS A 2 13.90 0.38 15.60
N ALA A 3 12.95 0.71 14.74
CA ALA A 3 13.08 0.44 13.32
C ALA A 3 14.30 1.18 12.77
N ARG A 4 15.18 0.47 12.09
CA ARG A 4 16.39 1.07 11.51
C ARG A 4 16.18 1.38 10.05
N LEU A 5 16.57 2.60 9.68
CA LEU A 5 16.56 3.04 8.30
C LEU A 5 17.95 2.88 7.72
N SER A 6 18.03 2.60 6.42
CA SER A 6 19.30 2.69 5.72
C SER A 6 19.76 4.15 5.72
N THR A 7 21.06 4.36 5.62
CA THR A 7 21.62 5.72 5.52
C THR A 7 21.00 6.49 4.35
N LYS A 8 20.73 5.79 3.26
CA LYS A 8 20.09 6.36 2.08
C LYS A 8 18.69 6.85 2.40
N MET A 9 17.89 6.05 3.12
CA MET A 9 16.52 6.41 3.45
C MET A 9 16.44 7.61 4.39
N VAL A 10 17.39 7.77 5.30
CA VAL A 10 17.44 8.92 6.19
C VAL A 10 17.57 10.22 5.42
N GLY A 11 18.31 10.21 4.28
CA GLY A 11 18.50 11.39 3.43
C GLY A 11 17.41 11.59 2.38
N GLU A 12 16.43 10.66 2.29
CA GLU A 12 15.37 10.72 1.28
C GLU A 12 14.00 10.71 1.96
N SER A 13 12.99 11.29 1.31
CA SER A 13 11.62 11.12 1.78
C SER A 13 11.19 9.67 1.59
N LEU A 14 10.27 9.21 2.42
CA LEU A 14 9.73 7.85 2.33
C LEU A 14 9.08 7.60 0.97
N GLU A 15 8.38 8.61 0.44
CA GLU A 15 7.75 8.52 -0.88
C GLU A 15 8.78 8.26 -1.98
N ILE A 16 9.87 9.02 -1.99
CA ILE A 16 10.93 8.86 -2.97
C ILE A 16 11.58 7.49 -2.86
N HIS A 17 11.79 7.03 -1.62
CA HIS A 17 12.34 5.71 -1.39
C HIS A 17 11.48 4.61 -2.00
N CYS A 18 10.18 4.65 -1.75
CA CYS A 18 9.24 3.66 -2.29
C CYS A 18 9.15 3.72 -3.82
N GLU A 19 9.11 4.92 -4.39
CA GLU A 19 9.12 5.08 -5.85
C GLU A 19 10.39 4.50 -6.47
N THR A 20 11.53 4.76 -5.85
CA THR A 20 12.82 4.27 -6.34
C THR A 20 12.87 2.74 -6.30
N GLU A 21 12.45 2.15 -5.19
CA GLU A 21 12.41 0.69 -5.06
C GLU A 21 11.47 0.05 -6.07
N PHE A 22 10.30 0.63 -6.28
CA PHE A 22 9.35 0.12 -7.26
C PHE A 22 9.90 0.23 -8.69
N ASN A 23 10.41 1.39 -9.07
CA ASN A 23 10.89 1.62 -10.42
C ASN A 23 12.08 0.75 -10.78
N ARG A 24 12.89 0.35 -9.79
CA ARG A 24 14.03 -0.54 -9.99
C ARG A 24 13.60 -1.92 -10.51
N ILE A 25 12.43 -2.40 -10.12
CA ILE A 25 11.96 -3.74 -10.47
C ILE A 25 10.75 -3.75 -11.40
N ARG A 26 10.22 -2.56 -11.72
CA ARG A 26 8.97 -2.44 -12.50
C ARG A 26 8.99 -3.25 -13.79
N ALA A 27 10.05 -3.10 -14.58
CA ALA A 27 10.13 -3.73 -15.89
C ALA A 27 10.15 -5.25 -15.85
N THR A 28 10.70 -5.83 -14.79
CA THR A 28 10.83 -7.29 -14.66
C THR A 28 9.72 -7.93 -13.84
N ALA A 29 9.33 -7.30 -12.74
CA ALA A 29 8.36 -7.89 -11.81
C ALA A 29 6.91 -7.48 -12.11
N PHE A 30 6.72 -6.24 -12.56
CA PHE A 30 5.38 -5.68 -12.76
C PHE A 30 5.31 -4.86 -14.05
N PRO A 31 5.52 -5.47 -15.23
CA PRO A 31 5.66 -4.72 -16.48
C PRO A 31 4.40 -3.97 -16.91
N LYS A 32 3.22 -4.41 -16.47
CA LYS A 32 1.95 -3.76 -16.80
C LYS A 32 1.37 -2.93 -15.67
N ALA A 33 2.11 -2.81 -14.55
CA ALA A 33 1.57 -2.15 -13.37
C ALA A 33 1.57 -0.64 -13.50
N TYR A 34 0.51 -0.05 -12.96
CA TYR A 34 0.43 1.38 -12.70
C TYR A 34 0.88 1.63 -11.26
N PHE A 35 1.77 2.57 -11.06
CA PHE A 35 2.16 3.01 -9.72
C PHE A 35 2.52 4.49 -9.77
N GLU A 36 1.63 5.34 -9.28
CA GLU A 36 1.83 6.79 -9.29
C GLU A 36 1.16 7.45 -8.10
N LYS A 37 1.67 8.63 -7.77
CA LYS A 37 1.08 9.48 -6.75
C LYS A 37 -0.24 10.04 -7.25
N ASP A 38 -1.28 9.94 -6.44
CA ASP A 38 -2.58 10.50 -6.75
C ASP A 38 -2.59 11.99 -6.36
N ASN A 39 -2.67 12.85 -7.36
CA ASN A 39 -2.72 14.29 -7.18
C ASN A 39 -4.13 14.86 -7.44
N ASP A 40 -5.14 14.00 -7.51
CA ASP A 40 -6.51 14.44 -7.73
C ASP A 40 -7.09 15.04 -6.44
N THR A 41 -7.13 16.37 -6.40
CA THR A 41 -7.61 17.09 -5.23
C THR A 41 -9.13 17.18 -5.15
N ARG A 42 -9.85 16.77 -6.18
CA ARG A 42 -11.32 16.82 -6.21
C ARG A 42 -11.95 15.89 -5.18
N THR A 43 -11.29 14.79 -4.87
CA THR A 43 -11.76 13.80 -3.91
C THR A 43 -11.22 14.02 -2.51
N GLY A 44 -10.30 14.97 -2.33
CA GLY A 44 -9.63 15.20 -1.06
C GLY A 44 -8.49 14.23 -0.77
N SER A 45 -8.24 13.25 -1.65
CA SER A 45 -7.14 12.30 -1.53
C SER A 45 -5.87 12.91 -2.08
N LYS A 46 -5.12 13.56 -1.22
CA LYS A 46 -3.91 14.24 -1.65
C LYS A 46 -2.69 13.55 -1.05
N GLY A 47 -1.79 13.09 -1.91
CA GLY A 47 -0.53 12.52 -1.49
C GLY A 47 -0.47 11.02 -1.39
N ASP A 48 -1.56 10.33 -1.69
CA ASP A 48 -1.59 8.87 -1.69
C ASP A 48 -1.01 8.33 -3.00
N TYR A 49 -0.49 7.11 -2.94
CA TYR A 49 -0.04 6.39 -4.12
C TYR A 49 -1.01 5.27 -4.45
N ILE A 50 -1.20 5.01 -5.73
CA ILE A 50 -2.07 3.92 -6.19
C ILE A 50 -1.26 2.94 -7.02
N PHE A 51 -1.33 1.66 -6.65
CA PHE A 51 -0.80 0.55 -7.42
C PHE A 51 -1.97 -0.21 -8.04
N ARG A 52 -1.91 -0.45 -9.35
CA ARG A 52 -2.88 -1.29 -10.06
C ARG A 52 -2.14 -2.22 -10.99
N ASP A 53 -2.53 -3.48 -11.00
CA ASP A 53 -1.96 -4.44 -11.94
C ASP A 53 -3.07 -5.22 -12.61
N SER A 54 -2.83 -5.61 -13.86
CA SER A 54 -3.80 -6.29 -14.71
C SER A 54 -3.16 -7.50 -15.36
N ASP A 55 -4.01 -8.45 -15.79
CA ASP A 55 -3.55 -9.60 -16.55
C ASP A 55 -3.39 -9.24 -18.04
N GLU A 56 -3.05 -10.24 -18.85
CA GLU A 56 -2.84 -10.03 -20.29
C GLU A 56 -4.11 -9.60 -21.04
N ALA A 57 -5.27 -9.89 -20.48
CA ALA A 57 -6.56 -9.50 -21.05
C ALA A 57 -7.04 -8.15 -20.51
N ASP A 58 -6.16 -7.40 -19.84
CA ASP A 58 -6.43 -6.10 -19.21
C ASP A 58 -7.49 -6.16 -18.11
N THR A 59 -7.71 -7.34 -17.52
CA THR A 59 -8.56 -7.47 -16.33
C THR A 59 -7.74 -7.13 -15.10
N GLU A 60 -8.25 -6.21 -14.28
CA GLU A 60 -7.56 -5.80 -13.06
C GLU A 60 -7.44 -6.96 -12.08
N ILE A 61 -6.21 -7.30 -11.70
CA ILE A 61 -5.92 -8.34 -10.72
C ILE A 61 -6.03 -7.76 -9.31
N VAL A 62 -5.40 -6.62 -9.08
CA VAL A 62 -5.28 -6.03 -7.75
C VAL A 62 -5.17 -4.52 -7.84
N SER A 63 -5.72 -3.84 -6.85
CA SER A 63 -5.54 -2.40 -6.66
C SER A 63 -5.25 -2.13 -5.18
N ILE A 64 -4.22 -1.31 -4.94
CA ILE A 64 -3.76 -1.00 -3.59
C ILE A 64 -3.60 0.51 -3.45
N MET A 65 -4.24 1.06 -2.43
CA MET A 65 -4.04 2.45 -2.03
C MET A 65 -2.94 2.48 -0.97
N PHE A 66 -1.87 3.26 -1.22
CA PHE A 66 -0.78 3.44 -0.28
C PHE A 66 -0.77 4.84 0.30
N GLU A 67 -0.66 4.94 1.61
CA GLU A 67 -0.32 6.17 2.31
C GLU A 67 1.06 5.98 2.94
N MET A 68 1.92 6.98 2.84
CA MET A 68 3.29 6.89 3.34
C MET A 68 3.52 7.98 4.37
N LYS A 69 3.88 7.58 5.59
CA LYS A 69 4.09 8.49 6.71
C LYS A 69 5.44 8.27 7.37
N ASN A 70 6.20 9.33 7.52
CA ASN A 70 7.42 9.31 8.33
C ASN A 70 7.27 10.30 9.50
N GLU A 71 8.27 10.34 10.38
CA GLU A 71 8.21 11.20 11.57
C GLU A 71 8.09 12.69 11.23
N ASN A 72 8.59 13.11 10.07
CA ASN A 72 8.56 14.50 9.63
C ASN A 72 7.22 14.91 9.03
N ASP A 73 6.36 13.95 8.73
CA ASP A 73 5.05 14.21 8.12
C ASP A 73 3.95 14.36 9.16
N GLU A 74 4.30 14.35 10.44
CA GLU A 74 3.33 14.46 11.52
C GLU A 74 2.62 15.79 11.50
N THR A 75 1.29 15.74 11.63
CA THR A 75 0.51 16.92 11.93
C THR A 75 0.54 17.17 13.44
N ALA A 76 0.10 18.35 13.88
CA ALA A 76 0.12 18.72 15.31
C ALA A 76 -0.64 17.72 16.20
N THR A 77 -1.65 17.03 15.66
CA THR A 77 -2.55 16.16 16.43
C THR A 77 -2.46 14.68 16.06
N LYS A 78 -1.86 14.33 14.92
CA LYS A 78 -1.80 12.96 14.43
C LYS A 78 -0.36 12.46 14.43
N LYS A 79 -0.04 11.57 15.36
CA LYS A 79 1.31 11.03 15.56
C LYS A 79 1.36 9.51 15.59
N LYS A 80 0.20 8.86 15.67
CA LYS A 80 0.09 7.41 15.75
C LYS A 80 -0.45 6.85 14.44
N ASN A 81 -0.03 5.64 14.12
CA ASN A 81 -0.49 4.96 12.91
C ASN A 81 -2.01 4.88 12.84
N GLU A 82 -2.67 4.55 13.93
CA GLU A 82 -4.12 4.40 13.96
C GLU A 82 -4.88 5.68 13.61
N ASP A 83 -4.26 6.85 13.77
CA ASP A 83 -4.89 8.14 13.48
C ASP A 83 -5.13 8.36 11.98
N PHE A 84 -4.45 7.60 11.13
CA PHE A 84 -4.54 7.76 9.68
C PHE A 84 -5.44 6.74 8.99
N LEU A 85 -5.89 5.72 9.72
CA LEU A 85 -6.60 4.59 9.11
C LEU A 85 -7.97 4.94 8.57
N LYS A 86 -8.71 5.79 9.27
CA LYS A 86 -10.05 6.19 8.84
C LYS A 86 -10.02 6.93 7.50
N GLU A 87 -9.10 7.88 7.35
CA GLU A 87 -8.95 8.64 6.10
C GLU A 87 -8.46 7.74 4.97
N LEU A 88 -7.52 6.84 5.28
CA LEU A 88 -7.01 5.89 4.30
C LEU A 88 -8.12 4.98 3.78
N ASP A 89 -8.99 4.50 4.65
CA ASP A 89 -10.12 3.67 4.25
C ASP A 89 -11.10 4.45 3.36
N LYS A 90 -11.37 5.70 3.71
CA LYS A 90 -12.21 6.58 2.90
C LYS A 90 -11.62 6.77 1.50
N ASP A 91 -10.32 7.03 1.43
CA ASP A 91 -9.63 7.24 0.15
C ASP A 91 -9.63 5.96 -0.69
N ARG A 92 -9.43 4.81 -0.05
CA ARG A 92 -9.52 3.52 -0.72
C ARG A 92 -10.87 3.32 -1.41
N ILE A 93 -11.94 3.62 -0.69
CA ILE A 93 -13.31 3.47 -1.21
C ILE A 93 -13.55 4.45 -2.36
N GLU A 94 -13.18 5.72 -2.20
CA GLU A 94 -13.35 6.74 -3.22
C GLU A 94 -12.62 6.41 -4.52
N LYS A 95 -11.42 5.85 -4.42
CA LYS A 95 -10.60 5.48 -5.58
C LYS A 95 -10.83 4.04 -6.05
N GLN A 96 -11.76 3.35 -5.43
CA GLN A 96 -12.13 1.97 -5.80
C GLN A 96 -10.95 1.01 -5.78
N CYS A 97 -10.11 1.13 -4.75
CA CYS A 97 -9.02 0.21 -4.52
C CYS A 97 -9.48 -0.94 -3.62
N GLU A 98 -8.96 -2.13 -3.90
CA GLU A 98 -9.31 -3.32 -3.13
C GLU A 98 -8.65 -3.32 -1.75
N TYR A 99 -7.38 -2.94 -1.70
CA TYR A 99 -6.57 -2.94 -0.47
C TYR A 99 -6.12 -1.54 -0.12
N ALA A 100 -5.82 -1.34 1.17
CA ALA A 100 -5.17 -0.14 1.66
C ALA A 100 -3.98 -0.52 2.53
N VAL A 101 -2.86 0.17 2.32
CA VAL A 101 -1.62 -0.11 3.06
C VAL A 101 -1.01 1.20 3.52
N LEU A 102 -0.78 1.30 4.83
CA LEU A 102 -0.04 2.40 5.43
C LEU A 102 1.42 1.98 5.55
N VAL A 103 2.30 2.62 4.80
CA VAL A 103 3.74 2.45 4.91
C VAL A 103 4.24 3.50 5.89
N SER A 104 4.75 3.07 7.05
CA SER A 104 4.92 4.00 8.16
C SER A 104 6.23 3.81 8.91
N LEU A 105 6.84 4.95 9.26
CA LEU A 105 7.95 5.03 10.19
C LEU A 105 7.52 5.62 11.54
N LEU A 106 6.22 5.87 11.70
CA LEU A 106 5.68 6.38 12.96
C LEU A 106 5.77 5.30 14.04
N GLU A 107 5.81 5.74 15.29
CA GLU A 107 5.93 4.86 16.45
C GLU A 107 7.14 3.92 16.31
N PRO A 108 8.35 4.49 16.22
CA PRO A 108 9.56 3.71 15.89
C PRO A 108 9.95 2.72 17.00
N ASP A 109 9.44 2.90 18.21
CA ASP A 109 9.74 2.02 19.34
C ASP A 109 8.66 0.94 19.57
N SER A 110 7.62 0.91 18.74
CA SER A 110 6.54 -0.06 18.88
C SER A 110 6.96 -1.45 18.43
N GLU A 111 6.91 -2.41 19.33
CA GLU A 111 7.21 -3.82 19.00
C GLU A 111 6.21 -4.35 17.96
N LEU A 112 4.94 -3.96 18.10
CA LEU A 112 3.89 -4.39 17.17
C LEU A 112 4.24 -4.00 15.73
N TYR A 113 4.47 -2.71 15.49
CA TYR A 113 4.78 -2.23 14.14
C TYR A 113 6.15 -2.68 13.66
N ASN A 114 7.10 -2.86 14.57
CA ASN A 114 8.44 -3.34 14.21
C ASN A 114 8.47 -4.83 13.85
N SER A 115 7.35 -5.55 14.03
CA SER A 115 7.21 -6.90 13.48
C SER A 115 7.17 -6.89 11.94
N GLY A 116 6.87 -5.74 11.35
CA GLY A 116 7.00 -5.50 9.92
C GLY A 116 5.68 -5.37 9.18
N ILE A 117 4.76 -6.30 9.35
CA ILE A 117 3.44 -6.31 8.71
C ILE A 117 2.40 -6.51 9.80
N VAL A 118 1.47 -5.56 9.91
CA VAL A 118 0.37 -5.64 10.87
C VAL A 118 -0.95 -5.63 10.11
N ASP A 119 -1.73 -6.68 10.27
CA ASP A 119 -3.05 -6.81 9.68
C ASP A 119 -4.07 -6.10 10.56
N VAL A 120 -4.70 -5.06 10.04
CA VAL A 120 -5.76 -4.33 10.73
C VAL A 120 -7.12 -4.51 10.05
N SER A 121 -7.27 -5.58 9.27
CA SER A 121 -8.49 -5.84 8.50
C SER A 121 -9.71 -6.13 9.38
N HIS A 122 -9.51 -6.41 10.65
CA HIS A 122 -10.60 -6.53 11.62
C HIS A 122 -11.27 -5.18 11.93
N ARG A 123 -10.56 -4.07 11.71
CA ARG A 123 -11.08 -2.70 11.92
C ARG A 123 -11.50 -2.05 10.62
N TYR A 124 -10.67 -2.18 9.58
CA TYR A 124 -10.91 -1.61 8.26
C TYR A 124 -10.61 -2.67 7.22
N LYS A 125 -11.57 -3.00 6.41
CA LYS A 125 -11.50 -4.10 5.44
C LYS A 125 -10.27 -4.01 4.56
N LYS A 126 -9.54 -5.12 4.46
CA LYS A 126 -8.36 -5.26 3.59
C LYS A 126 -7.30 -4.19 3.80
N MET A 127 -7.01 -3.89 5.05
CA MET A 127 -6.06 -2.87 5.43
C MET A 127 -4.90 -3.45 6.23
N TYR A 128 -3.70 -2.94 5.92
CA TYR A 128 -2.45 -3.35 6.57
C TYR A 128 -1.60 -2.14 6.88
N ILE A 129 -0.78 -2.25 7.94
CA ILE A 129 0.24 -1.27 8.28
C ILE A 129 1.58 -1.97 8.18
N ILE A 130 2.52 -1.41 7.43
CA ILE A 130 3.82 -2.04 7.22
C ILE A 130 4.97 -1.07 7.46
N ARG A 131 6.13 -1.63 7.82
CA ARG A 131 7.39 -0.89 7.77
C ARG A 131 7.91 -0.85 6.34
N PRO A 132 8.70 0.16 5.95
CA PRO A 132 9.11 0.37 4.55
C PRO A 132 9.85 -0.79 3.90
N GLN A 133 10.63 -1.57 4.65
CA GLN A 133 11.33 -2.72 4.10
C GLN A 133 10.39 -3.81 3.55
N PHE A 134 9.12 -3.75 3.91
CA PHE A 134 8.11 -4.69 3.44
C PHE A 134 7.27 -4.16 2.29
N PHE A 135 7.63 -3.00 1.72
CA PHE A 135 6.84 -2.38 0.67
C PHE A 135 6.70 -3.28 -0.57
N ILE A 136 7.81 -3.71 -1.16
CA ILE A 136 7.77 -4.59 -2.32
C ILE A 136 7.21 -5.98 -1.96
N PRO A 137 7.66 -6.63 -0.87
CA PRO A 137 7.07 -7.91 -0.46
C PRO A 137 5.55 -7.85 -0.28
N MET A 138 5.01 -6.74 0.25
CA MET A 138 3.58 -6.59 0.44
C MET A 138 2.83 -6.54 -0.89
N ILE A 139 3.35 -5.80 -1.87
CA ILE A 139 2.76 -5.75 -3.20
C ILE A 139 2.68 -7.16 -3.79
N THR A 140 3.78 -7.90 -3.75
CA THR A 140 3.85 -9.26 -4.27
C THR A 140 2.85 -10.18 -3.58
N LEU A 141 2.78 -10.09 -2.27
CA LEU A 141 1.89 -10.92 -1.46
C LEU A 141 0.41 -10.64 -1.78
N LEU A 142 0.03 -9.38 -1.83
CA LEU A 142 -1.35 -9.00 -2.13
C LEU A 142 -1.73 -9.31 -3.58
N ARG A 143 -0.80 -9.10 -4.51
CA ARG A 143 -1.01 -9.45 -5.91
C ARG A 143 -1.26 -10.94 -6.08
N ASN A 144 -0.47 -11.78 -5.42
CA ASN A 144 -0.63 -13.22 -5.50
C ASN A 144 -1.96 -13.68 -4.88
N ALA A 145 -2.34 -13.12 -3.74
CA ALA A 145 -3.62 -13.42 -3.11
C ALA A 145 -4.79 -13.01 -4.00
N ALA A 146 -4.72 -11.83 -4.60
CA ALA A 146 -5.76 -11.34 -5.50
C ALA A 146 -5.85 -12.15 -6.78
N GLN A 147 -4.72 -12.60 -7.31
CA GLN A 147 -4.68 -13.45 -8.51
C GLN A 147 -5.35 -14.79 -8.26
N ASN A 148 -5.12 -15.41 -7.11
CA ASN A 148 -5.80 -16.64 -6.74
C ASN A 148 -7.30 -16.43 -6.61
N SER A 149 -7.72 -15.33 -6.00
CA SER A 149 -9.14 -14.97 -5.87
C SER A 149 -9.79 -14.75 -7.24
N LEU A 150 -9.08 -14.10 -8.16
CA LEU A 150 -9.56 -13.86 -9.51
C LEU A 150 -9.82 -15.18 -10.26
N LYS A 151 -8.93 -16.15 -10.11
CA LYS A 151 -9.10 -17.46 -10.69
C LYS A 151 -10.40 -18.12 -10.24
N TYR A 152 -10.68 -18.10 -8.95
CA TYR A 152 -11.93 -18.66 -8.41
C TYR A 152 -13.15 -17.91 -8.93
N LYS A 153 -13.09 -16.60 -9.00
CA LYS A 153 -14.19 -15.78 -9.51
C LYS A 153 -14.47 -16.10 -10.98
N THR A 154 -13.44 -16.31 -11.77
CA THR A 154 -13.57 -16.67 -13.19
C THR A 154 -14.20 -18.05 -13.34
N GLU A 155 -13.76 -19.04 -12.57
CA GLU A 155 -14.33 -20.39 -12.58
C GLU A 155 -15.78 -20.36 -12.17
N LEU A 156 -16.13 -19.59 -11.14
CA LEU A 156 -17.52 -19.47 -10.68
C LEU A 156 -18.42 -18.84 -11.75
N ALA A 157 -17.92 -17.83 -12.46
CA ALA A 157 -18.66 -17.19 -13.55
C ALA A 157 -18.97 -18.17 -14.68
N ILE A 158 -18.02 -19.04 -15.02
CA ILE A 158 -18.21 -20.08 -16.04
C ILE A 158 -19.30 -21.06 -15.60
N VAL A 159 -19.26 -21.50 -14.36
CA VAL A 159 -20.26 -22.44 -13.83
C VAL A 159 -21.67 -21.84 -13.81
N LYS A 160 -21.79 -20.53 -13.56
CA LYS A 160 -23.08 -19.85 -13.51
C LYS A 160 -23.62 -19.46 -14.89
N ALA A 161 -22.78 -19.44 -15.87
CA ALA A 161 -23.17 -19.15 -17.24
C ALA A 161 -23.84 -20.39 -17.89
#